data_e76b167a3832106d7645fe1d0e019c32
#
_entry.id   e76b167a3832106d7645fe1d0e019c32
#
_cell.length_a   1.000
_cell.length_b   1.000
_cell.length_c   1.000
_cell.angle_alpha   90.00
_cell.angle_beta   90.00
_cell.angle_gamma   90.00
#
_symmetry.space_group_name_H-M   'P 1'
#
loop_
_entity.id
_entity.type
_entity.pdbx_description
1 polymer ?
#
loop_
_entity_poly.entity_id
_entity_poly.type
_entity_poly.pdbx_seq_one_letter_code
_entity_poly.pdbx_strand_id
1 'polypeptide(L)'
;MKILGNEIKPGMIIEHKSDLWTVLKAQHVKPGKGGAFNQVELKSVKKGTKLNERFRSSDTVERAILEDKKFNFLYEDENNCHFMDQVNFEQIQINKNLLGEKTKLLKENMEVNVQFHDEQALSIDLPSSVELRIETTDAAIKGQTASSSYKPATLENGIKIMVPPFINIDDKIILDTKTLEYVKKIK
;
A
#
# COMPACT_ATOMS: atom_id res chain seq x y z
N MET A 1 -16.34 -16.62 -0.01
CA MET A 1 -17.77 -16.33 -0.31
C MET A 1 -17.97 -16.32 -1.83
N LYS A 2 -18.94 -17.07 -2.36
CA LYS A 2 -19.20 -17.14 -3.81
C LYS A 2 -20.03 -15.95 -4.28
N ILE A 3 -19.57 -15.29 -5.34
CA ILE A 3 -20.26 -14.19 -6.03
C ILE A 3 -20.36 -14.49 -7.53
N LEU A 4 -21.25 -13.82 -8.23
CA LEU A 4 -21.36 -13.93 -9.69
C LEU A 4 -20.35 -13.01 -10.39
N GLY A 5 -19.96 -13.35 -11.62
CA GLY A 5 -19.00 -12.58 -12.42
C GLY A 5 -19.42 -11.12 -12.64
N ASN A 6 -20.73 -10.84 -12.68
CA ASN A 6 -21.26 -9.47 -12.79
C ASN A 6 -21.23 -8.68 -11.47
N GLU A 7 -20.98 -9.34 -10.34
CA GLU A 7 -20.90 -8.71 -9.02
C GLU A 7 -19.47 -8.28 -8.67
N ILE A 8 -18.48 -8.67 -9.48
CA ILE A 8 -17.07 -8.28 -9.28
C ILE A 8 -16.95 -6.76 -9.42
N LYS A 9 -16.36 -6.11 -8.40
CA LYS A 9 -16.16 -4.66 -8.34
C LYS A 9 -14.70 -4.32 -7.98
N PRO A 10 -14.20 -3.14 -8.39
CA PRO A 10 -12.89 -2.65 -7.97
C PRO A 10 -12.73 -2.65 -6.44
N GLY A 11 -11.54 -3.00 -5.97
CA GLY A 11 -11.21 -3.13 -4.55
C GLY A 11 -11.54 -4.49 -3.93
N MET A 12 -12.30 -5.35 -4.59
CA MET A 12 -12.50 -6.72 -4.13
C MET A 12 -11.22 -7.56 -4.30
N ILE A 13 -11.06 -8.55 -3.44
CA ILE A 13 -10.07 -9.62 -3.62
C ILE A 13 -10.83 -10.89 -4.00
N ILE A 14 -10.38 -11.53 -5.06
CA ILE A 14 -10.98 -12.77 -5.58
C ILE A 14 -9.92 -13.86 -5.71
N GLU A 15 -10.34 -15.09 -5.53
CA GLU A 15 -9.54 -16.27 -5.89
C GLU A 15 -9.71 -16.58 -7.37
N HIS A 16 -8.60 -16.65 -8.08
CA HIS A 16 -8.59 -17.01 -9.49
C HIS A 16 -7.27 -17.70 -9.85
N LYS A 17 -7.34 -18.83 -10.57
CA LYS A 17 -6.17 -19.62 -10.97
C LYS A 17 -5.23 -19.96 -9.79
N SER A 18 -5.82 -20.35 -8.65
CA SER A 18 -5.09 -20.72 -7.41
C SER A 18 -4.22 -19.60 -6.83
N ASP A 19 -4.58 -18.34 -7.08
CA ASP A 19 -3.92 -17.17 -6.51
C ASP A 19 -4.98 -16.14 -6.07
N LEU A 20 -4.56 -15.20 -5.23
CA LEU A 20 -5.39 -14.09 -4.78
C LEU A 20 -5.11 -12.85 -5.64
N TRP A 21 -6.19 -12.23 -6.10
CA TRP A 21 -6.14 -11.10 -7.02
C TRP A 21 -6.95 -9.93 -6.52
N THR A 22 -6.35 -8.77 -6.43
CA THR A 22 -7.07 -7.51 -6.21
C THR A 22 -7.65 -7.03 -7.53
N VAL A 23 -8.94 -6.73 -7.54
CA VAL A 23 -9.65 -6.15 -8.68
C VAL A 23 -9.29 -4.67 -8.78
N LEU A 24 -8.57 -4.29 -9.83
CA LEU A 24 -8.20 -2.89 -10.11
C LEU A 24 -9.31 -2.16 -10.86
N LYS A 25 -9.87 -2.82 -11.90
CA LYS A 25 -10.97 -2.29 -12.72
C LYS A 25 -11.95 -3.40 -13.05
N ALA A 26 -13.20 -3.05 -13.18
CA ALA A 26 -14.26 -3.94 -13.64
C ALA A 26 -15.20 -3.16 -14.57
N GLN A 27 -15.39 -3.66 -15.78
CA GLN A 27 -16.26 -3.05 -16.79
C GLN A 27 -17.27 -4.08 -17.29
N HIS A 28 -18.53 -3.82 -16.98
CA HIS A 28 -19.61 -4.67 -17.46
C HIS A 28 -19.94 -4.34 -18.92
N VAL A 29 -19.88 -5.37 -19.77
CA VAL A 29 -20.12 -5.26 -21.20
C VAL A 29 -21.34 -6.11 -21.58
N LYS A 30 -22.33 -5.47 -22.19
CA LYS A 30 -23.52 -6.12 -22.77
C LYS A 30 -23.44 -5.99 -24.30
N PRO A 31 -22.90 -6.99 -25.01
CA PRO A 31 -22.88 -6.96 -26.46
C PRO A 31 -24.31 -7.14 -27.00
N GLY A 32 -24.62 -6.55 -28.15
CA GLY A 32 -25.94 -6.66 -28.76
C GLY A 32 -26.33 -8.10 -29.17
N LYS A 33 -25.33 -8.97 -29.41
CA LYS A 33 -25.50 -10.43 -29.63
C LYS A 33 -24.50 -11.15 -28.73
N GLY A 34 -24.97 -12.09 -27.92
CA GLY A 34 -24.15 -12.86 -26.96
C GLY A 34 -24.44 -12.55 -25.50
N GLY A 35 -23.88 -13.34 -24.59
CA GLY A 35 -24.03 -13.16 -23.14
C GLY A 35 -23.25 -11.95 -22.61
N ALA A 36 -23.79 -11.31 -21.59
CA ALA A 36 -23.08 -10.24 -20.87
C ALA A 36 -21.86 -10.80 -20.12
N PHE A 37 -20.81 -10.01 -20.05
CA PHE A 37 -19.58 -10.34 -19.33
C PHE A 37 -18.99 -9.13 -18.62
N ASN A 38 -18.14 -9.40 -17.65
CA ASN A 38 -17.36 -8.39 -16.94
C ASN A 38 -15.90 -8.51 -17.38
N GLN A 39 -15.35 -7.42 -17.92
CA GLN A 39 -13.92 -7.30 -18.23
C GLN A 39 -13.21 -6.77 -16.99
N VAL A 40 -12.30 -7.55 -16.43
CA VAL A 40 -11.70 -7.27 -15.13
C VAL A 40 -10.18 -7.16 -15.26
N GLU A 41 -9.60 -6.06 -14.77
CA GLU A 41 -8.16 -5.91 -14.58
C GLU A 41 -7.82 -6.32 -13.14
N LEU A 42 -6.96 -7.32 -13.02
CA LEU A 42 -6.55 -7.95 -11.78
C LEU A 42 -5.07 -7.66 -11.49
N LYS A 43 -4.72 -7.58 -10.21
CA LYS A 43 -3.32 -7.53 -9.74
C LYS A 43 -3.12 -8.63 -8.72
N SER A 44 -2.15 -9.52 -8.95
CA SER A 44 -1.79 -10.56 -7.98
C SER A 44 -1.35 -9.93 -6.66
N VAL A 45 -1.94 -10.39 -5.55
CA VAL A 45 -1.60 -9.92 -4.20
C VAL A 45 -0.17 -10.31 -3.85
N LYS A 46 0.26 -11.53 -4.24
CA LYS A 46 1.59 -12.06 -3.91
C LYS A 46 2.68 -11.57 -4.86
N LYS A 47 2.40 -11.54 -6.17
CA LYS A 47 3.41 -11.30 -7.21
C LYS A 47 3.40 -9.87 -7.76
N GLY A 48 2.33 -9.10 -7.52
CA GLY A 48 2.15 -7.77 -8.07
C GLY A 48 1.91 -7.71 -9.59
N THR A 49 1.92 -8.86 -10.28
CA THR A 49 1.68 -8.96 -11.73
C THR A 49 0.23 -8.63 -12.07
N LYS A 50 0.02 -8.02 -13.25
CA LYS A 50 -1.32 -7.69 -13.74
C LYS A 50 -1.83 -8.75 -14.69
N LEU A 51 -3.15 -8.98 -14.66
CA LEU A 51 -3.88 -9.90 -15.53
C LEU A 51 -5.20 -9.25 -15.95
N ASN A 52 -5.52 -9.32 -17.24
CA ASN A 52 -6.85 -8.98 -17.72
C ASN A 52 -7.63 -10.27 -17.96
N GLU A 53 -8.78 -10.38 -17.34
CA GLU A 53 -9.62 -11.57 -17.43
C GLU A 53 -11.06 -11.19 -17.75
N ARG A 54 -11.78 -12.11 -18.40
CA ARG A 54 -13.19 -11.94 -18.77
C ARG A 54 -14.01 -12.98 -18.03
N PHE A 55 -14.94 -12.52 -17.20
CA PHE A 55 -15.90 -13.37 -16.51
C PHE A 55 -17.28 -13.23 -17.16
N ARG A 56 -17.92 -14.32 -17.51
CA ARG A 56 -19.33 -14.28 -17.90
C ARG A 56 -20.16 -13.83 -16.70
N SER A 57 -21.27 -13.15 -16.96
CA SER A 57 -22.13 -12.66 -15.86
C SER A 57 -22.61 -13.77 -14.92
N SER A 58 -22.74 -15.00 -15.44
CA SER A 58 -23.18 -16.21 -14.71
C SER A 58 -22.03 -17.00 -14.08
N ASP A 59 -20.76 -16.66 -14.36
CA ASP A 59 -19.62 -17.38 -13.77
C ASP A 59 -19.61 -17.17 -12.27
N THR A 60 -19.30 -18.22 -11.52
CA THR A 60 -19.14 -18.13 -10.06
C THR A 60 -17.67 -17.91 -9.74
N VAL A 61 -17.41 -16.90 -8.94
CA VAL A 61 -16.05 -16.51 -8.49
C VAL A 61 -16.04 -16.49 -6.97
N GLU A 62 -14.96 -16.96 -6.37
CA GLU A 62 -14.77 -16.93 -4.93
C GLU A 62 -14.19 -15.56 -4.51
N ARG A 63 -14.98 -14.80 -3.75
CA ARG A 63 -14.50 -13.57 -3.11
C ARG A 63 -13.80 -13.93 -1.81
N ALA A 64 -12.53 -13.55 -1.69
CA ALA A 64 -11.78 -13.66 -0.45
C ALA A 64 -12.24 -12.56 0.53
N ILE A 65 -12.47 -12.95 1.77
CA ILE A 65 -12.73 -12.02 2.87
C ILE A 65 -11.40 -11.87 3.60
N LEU A 66 -10.98 -10.63 3.80
CA LEU A 66 -9.80 -10.34 4.59
C LEU A 66 -10.20 -10.02 6.02
N GLU A 67 -9.39 -10.47 6.96
CA GLU A 67 -9.45 -10.09 8.35
C GLU A 67 -8.36 -9.06 8.63
N ASP A 68 -8.75 -7.90 9.15
CA ASP A 68 -7.81 -6.87 9.59
C ASP A 68 -7.53 -7.04 11.08
N LYS A 69 -6.24 -7.16 11.43
CA LYS A 69 -5.79 -7.23 12.83
C LYS A 69 -4.71 -6.18 13.08
N LYS A 70 -4.70 -5.62 14.30
CA LYS A 70 -3.74 -4.59 14.70
C LYS A 70 -2.47 -5.21 15.25
N PHE A 71 -1.36 -4.78 14.70
CA PHE A 71 -0.02 -5.21 15.09
C PHE A 71 0.88 -4.00 15.34
N ASN A 72 1.90 -4.20 16.17
CA ASN A 72 3.02 -3.28 16.28
C ASN A 72 4.21 -3.85 15.51
N PHE A 73 4.85 -3.02 14.69
CA PHE A 73 6.11 -3.36 14.08
C PHE A 73 7.20 -3.39 15.16
N LEU A 74 7.98 -4.46 15.20
CA LEU A 74 9.08 -4.62 16.16
C LEU A 74 10.42 -4.24 15.55
N TYR A 75 10.87 -5.04 14.59
CA TYR A 75 12.14 -4.87 13.90
C TYR A 75 12.11 -5.59 12.55
N GLU A 76 13.15 -5.38 11.76
CA GLU A 76 13.39 -6.12 10.53
C GLU A 76 14.72 -6.88 10.60
N ASP A 77 14.74 -8.05 9.96
CA ASP A 77 15.97 -8.79 9.67
C ASP A 77 16.29 -8.69 8.17
N GLU A 78 17.18 -9.55 7.68
CA GLU A 78 17.59 -9.54 6.27
C GLU A 78 16.41 -9.73 5.30
N ASN A 79 15.49 -10.64 5.60
CA ASN A 79 14.43 -11.08 4.71
C ASN A 79 13.01 -10.72 5.16
N ASN A 80 12.81 -10.48 6.45
CA ASN A 80 11.49 -10.35 7.05
C ASN A 80 11.34 -9.09 7.92
N CYS A 81 10.10 -8.67 8.07
CA CYS A 81 9.65 -7.72 9.07
C CYS A 81 8.88 -8.48 10.16
N HIS A 82 9.16 -8.17 11.42
CA HIS A 82 8.57 -8.82 12.59
C HIS A 82 7.53 -7.90 13.23
N PHE A 83 6.37 -8.47 13.53
CA PHE A 83 5.23 -7.76 14.09
C PHE A 83 4.67 -8.51 15.29
N MET A 84 4.10 -7.79 16.23
CA MET A 84 3.43 -8.33 17.42
C MET A 84 1.97 -7.93 17.45
N ASP A 85 1.09 -8.92 17.59
CA ASP A 85 -0.35 -8.70 17.77
C ASP A 85 -0.62 -7.92 19.05
N GLN A 86 -1.47 -6.89 18.99
CA GLN A 86 -1.77 -6.03 20.13
C GLN A 86 -2.70 -6.70 21.16
N VAL A 87 -3.36 -7.81 20.82
CA VAL A 87 -4.36 -8.46 21.69
C VAL A 87 -3.76 -9.68 22.40
N ASN A 88 -3.15 -10.59 21.63
CA ASN A 88 -2.62 -11.85 22.15
C ASN A 88 -1.09 -11.88 22.30
N PHE A 89 -0.39 -10.80 21.85
CA PHE A 89 1.06 -10.65 21.88
C PHE A 89 1.83 -11.70 21.09
N GLU A 90 1.17 -12.43 20.21
CA GLU A 90 1.82 -13.36 19.30
C GLU A 90 2.64 -12.59 18.26
N GLN A 91 3.81 -13.16 17.93
CA GLN A 91 4.68 -12.57 16.92
C GLN A 91 4.50 -13.28 15.58
N ILE A 92 4.45 -12.49 14.53
CA ILE A 92 4.44 -12.96 13.15
C ILE A 92 5.59 -12.34 12.38
N GLN A 93 6.01 -13.01 11.31
CA GLN A 93 6.98 -12.49 10.37
C GLN A 93 6.37 -12.41 8.97
N ILE A 94 6.63 -11.31 8.27
CA ILE A 94 6.15 -11.07 6.91
C ILE A 94 7.36 -10.78 6.03
N ASN A 95 7.48 -11.49 4.90
CA ASN A 95 8.59 -11.31 3.98
C ASN A 95 8.61 -9.90 3.38
N LYS A 96 9.78 -9.26 3.35
CA LYS A 96 9.98 -7.91 2.80
C LYS A 96 9.53 -7.76 1.36
N ASN A 97 9.67 -8.81 0.55
CA ASN A 97 9.21 -8.80 -0.84
C ASN A 97 7.68 -8.61 -0.96
N LEU A 98 6.92 -9.12 0.01
CA LEU A 98 5.47 -8.94 0.06
C LEU A 98 5.10 -7.49 0.42
N LEU A 99 5.86 -6.86 1.30
CA LEU A 99 5.62 -5.50 1.78
C LEU A 99 6.14 -4.43 0.81
N GLY A 100 7.20 -4.74 0.04
CA GLY A 100 7.79 -3.83 -0.94
C GLY A 100 8.28 -2.51 -0.31
N GLU A 101 7.97 -1.39 -0.95
CA GLU A 101 8.40 -0.06 -0.49
C GLU A 101 7.83 0.36 0.88
N LYS A 102 6.77 -0.31 1.37
CA LYS A 102 6.21 -0.04 2.70
C LYS A 102 7.21 -0.30 3.82
N THR A 103 8.18 -1.21 3.60
CA THR A 103 9.22 -1.52 4.59
C THR A 103 10.02 -0.29 5.00
N LYS A 104 10.30 0.61 4.06
CA LYS A 104 11.07 1.85 4.31
C LYS A 104 10.34 2.84 5.23
N LEU A 105 9.03 2.71 5.36
CA LEU A 105 8.20 3.59 6.19
C LEU A 105 7.94 3.04 7.58
N LEU A 106 8.30 1.77 7.83
CA LEU A 106 8.12 1.15 9.14
C LEU A 106 9.08 1.75 10.16
N LYS A 107 8.56 2.02 11.34
CA LYS A 107 9.33 2.45 12.51
C LYS A 107 9.01 1.55 13.69
N GLU A 108 9.98 1.34 14.56
CA GLU A 108 9.81 0.56 15.79
C GLU A 108 8.58 1.04 16.57
N ASN A 109 7.78 0.10 17.05
CA ASN A 109 6.51 0.29 17.73
C ASN A 109 5.39 0.95 16.89
N MET A 110 5.57 1.10 15.57
CA MET A 110 4.51 1.62 14.71
C MET A 110 3.32 0.66 14.69
N GLU A 111 2.12 1.18 14.94
CA GLU A 111 0.86 0.46 14.76
C GLU A 111 0.55 0.33 13.27
N VAL A 112 0.26 -0.89 12.84
CA VAL A 112 -0.15 -1.21 11.46
C VAL A 112 -1.36 -2.15 11.50
N ASN A 113 -2.18 -2.12 10.46
CA ASN A 113 -3.19 -3.15 10.25
C ASN A 113 -2.62 -4.22 9.32
N VAL A 114 -2.61 -5.47 9.78
CA VAL A 114 -2.20 -6.62 8.97
C VAL A 114 -3.43 -7.29 8.41
N GLN A 115 -3.47 -7.50 7.11
CA GLN A 115 -4.57 -8.15 6.41
C GLN A 115 -4.27 -9.63 6.26
N PHE A 116 -5.18 -10.46 6.76
CA PHE A 116 -5.08 -11.92 6.72
C PHE A 116 -6.14 -12.52 5.79
N HIS A 117 -5.77 -13.61 5.17
CA HIS A 117 -6.69 -14.55 4.51
C HIS A 117 -6.26 -15.97 4.88
N ASP A 118 -7.20 -16.76 5.42
CA ASP A 118 -6.95 -18.11 5.91
C ASP A 118 -5.68 -18.19 6.79
N GLU A 119 -5.61 -17.31 7.81
CA GLU A 119 -4.51 -17.18 8.76
C GLU A 119 -3.16 -16.74 8.14
N GLN A 120 -3.08 -16.53 6.85
CA GLN A 120 -1.89 -16.04 6.16
C GLN A 120 -1.91 -14.52 6.03
N ALA A 121 -0.87 -13.85 6.53
CA ALA A 121 -0.68 -12.42 6.32
C ALA A 121 -0.40 -12.13 4.84
N LEU A 122 -1.19 -11.24 4.23
CA LEU A 122 -1.09 -10.88 2.81
C LEU A 122 -0.49 -9.51 2.58
N SER A 123 -0.84 -8.55 3.41
CA SER A 123 -0.38 -7.17 3.28
C SER A 123 -0.48 -6.44 4.62
N ILE A 124 0.12 -5.26 4.67
CA ILE A 124 -0.06 -4.33 5.78
C ILE A 124 -0.62 -3.01 5.28
N ASP A 125 -1.43 -2.36 6.12
CA ASP A 125 -1.83 -0.97 5.94
C ASP A 125 -1.13 -0.12 6.99
N LEU A 126 -0.35 0.86 6.50
CA LEU A 126 0.34 1.83 7.33
C LEU A 126 -0.62 2.92 7.80
N PRO A 127 -0.31 3.62 8.90
CA PRO A 127 -0.98 4.87 9.24
C PRO A 127 -0.96 5.83 8.04
N SER A 128 -1.95 6.70 7.92
CA SER A 128 -2.06 7.64 6.80
C SER A 128 -0.87 8.59 6.67
N SER A 129 -0.14 8.78 7.77
CA SER A 129 1.04 9.65 7.79
C SER A 129 2.11 9.11 8.76
N VAL A 130 3.35 9.47 8.49
CA VAL A 130 4.51 9.11 9.31
C VAL A 130 5.41 10.32 9.51
N GLU A 131 6.00 10.42 10.72
CA GLU A 131 7.01 11.43 11.03
C GLU A 131 8.37 10.94 10.55
N LEU A 132 9.08 11.75 9.76
CA LEU A 132 10.42 11.48 9.26
C LEU A 132 11.30 12.73 9.34
N ARG A 133 12.60 12.50 9.51
CA ARG A 133 13.60 13.57 9.54
C ARG A 133 14.22 13.76 8.16
N ILE A 134 14.49 15.02 7.81
CA ILE A 134 15.25 15.37 6.61
C ILE A 134 16.73 15.06 6.84
N GLU A 135 17.28 14.16 6.07
CA GLU A 135 18.71 13.82 6.10
C GLU A 135 19.53 14.78 5.24
N THR A 136 19.08 15.02 4.01
CA THR A 136 19.74 15.96 3.09
C THR A 136 18.71 16.76 2.31
N THR A 137 19.05 18.02 2.02
CA THR A 137 18.28 18.88 1.11
C THR A 137 19.17 20.03 0.64
N ASP A 138 18.85 20.63 -0.51
CA ASP A 138 19.57 21.81 -1.00
C ASP A 138 19.37 23.00 -0.06
N ALA A 139 20.41 23.83 0.04
CA ALA A 139 20.31 25.09 0.78
C ALA A 139 19.26 26.01 0.13
N ALA A 140 18.48 26.73 0.96
CA ALA A 140 17.56 27.74 0.47
C ALA A 140 18.37 28.88 -0.19
N ILE A 141 18.27 29.02 -1.50
CA ILE A 141 18.90 30.12 -2.23
C ILE A 141 18.11 31.40 -1.89
N LYS A 142 18.72 32.28 -1.06
CA LYS A 142 18.18 33.62 -0.78
C LYS A 142 18.19 34.42 -2.08
N GLY A 143 16.99 34.74 -2.62
CA GLY A 143 16.85 35.65 -3.75
C GLY A 143 16.07 35.17 -4.95
N GLN A 144 15.59 33.95 -4.98
CA GLN A 144 14.58 33.55 -5.98
C GLN A 144 13.20 34.01 -5.52
N THR A 145 12.73 35.06 -6.18
CA THR A 145 11.38 35.62 -6.01
C THR A 145 10.30 34.54 -6.23
N ALA A 146 9.46 34.39 -5.23
CA ALA A 146 8.01 34.10 -5.27
C ALA A 146 7.42 33.14 -6.31
N SER A 147 8.15 32.23 -6.89
CA SER A 147 7.55 31.02 -7.42
C SER A 147 7.89 29.88 -6.45
N SER A 148 6.88 29.30 -5.83
CA SER A 148 6.97 28.24 -4.84
C SER A 148 7.51 26.95 -5.46
N SER A 149 8.78 26.97 -5.85
CA SER A 149 9.45 25.79 -6.37
C SER A 149 9.86 24.92 -5.20
N TYR A 150 9.21 23.79 -5.06
CA TYR A 150 9.65 22.72 -4.17
C TYR A 150 11.08 22.32 -4.51
N LYS A 151 11.85 21.95 -3.51
CA LYS A 151 13.23 21.47 -3.65
C LYS A 151 13.34 20.00 -3.28
N PRO A 152 14.30 19.26 -3.85
CA PRO A 152 14.52 17.86 -3.50
C PRO A 152 15.06 17.73 -2.08
N ALA A 153 14.60 16.70 -1.38
CA ALA A 153 15.10 16.30 -0.08
C ALA A 153 15.14 14.77 0.03
N THR A 154 16.11 14.26 0.76
CA THR A 154 16.22 12.86 1.12
C THR A 154 15.90 12.70 2.59
N LEU A 155 15.04 11.76 2.91
CA LEU A 155 14.63 11.44 4.27
C LEU A 155 15.60 10.42 4.91
N GLU A 156 15.59 10.32 6.24
CA GLU A 156 16.43 9.40 7.03
C GLU A 156 16.32 7.92 6.62
N ASN A 157 15.24 7.54 5.92
CA ASN A 157 15.02 6.21 5.38
C ASN A 157 15.37 6.07 3.88
N GLY A 158 16.06 7.07 3.31
CA GLY A 158 16.51 7.10 1.91
C GLY A 158 15.43 7.43 0.88
N ILE A 159 14.20 7.73 1.28
CA ILE A 159 13.13 8.15 0.36
C ILE A 159 13.40 9.59 -0.07
N LYS A 160 13.30 9.83 -1.39
CA LYS A 160 13.42 11.17 -1.98
C LYS A 160 12.04 11.77 -2.20
N ILE A 161 11.87 12.99 -1.73
CA ILE A 161 10.62 13.76 -1.86
C ILE A 161 10.90 15.20 -2.28
N MET A 162 9.83 15.90 -2.63
CA MET A 162 9.88 17.35 -2.86
C MET A 162 9.33 18.07 -1.63
N VAL A 163 10.06 19.07 -1.14
CA VAL A 163 9.69 19.84 0.05
C VAL A 163 9.70 21.35 -0.23
N PRO A 164 8.94 22.14 0.53
CA PRO A 164 8.98 23.61 0.45
C PRO A 164 10.40 24.16 0.70
N PRO A 165 10.74 25.36 0.15
CA PRO A 165 12.08 25.95 0.25
C PRO A 165 12.57 26.20 1.68
N PHE A 166 11.65 26.41 2.63
CA PHE A 166 11.96 26.70 4.04
C PHE A 166 12.36 25.49 4.89
N ILE A 167 12.26 24.28 4.33
CA ILE A 167 12.66 23.05 5.01
C ILE A 167 14.19 22.93 4.99
N ASN A 168 14.77 22.57 6.13
CA ASN A 168 16.22 22.42 6.32
C ASN A 168 16.58 20.99 6.71
N ILE A 169 17.87 20.69 6.68
CA ILE A 169 18.43 19.46 7.23
C ILE A 169 18.04 19.36 8.70
N ASP A 170 17.82 18.16 9.21
CA ASP A 170 17.36 17.80 10.55
C ASP A 170 15.93 18.23 10.90
N ASP A 171 15.22 18.93 10.02
CA ASP A 171 13.82 19.21 10.23
C ASP A 171 13.00 17.90 10.25
N LYS A 172 12.04 17.84 11.18
CA LYS A 172 11.05 16.77 11.24
C LYS A 172 9.81 17.16 10.45
N ILE A 173 9.34 16.27 9.62
CA ILE A 173 8.19 16.48 8.77
C ILE A 173 7.17 15.34 8.90
N ILE A 174 5.94 15.63 8.56
CA ILE A 174 4.90 14.62 8.33
C ILE A 174 4.87 14.30 6.83
N LEU A 175 4.99 13.02 6.51
CA LEU A 175 4.86 12.46 5.17
C LEU A 175 3.55 11.69 5.06
N ASP A 176 2.80 11.89 3.98
CA ASP A 176 1.68 11.01 3.62
C ASP A 176 2.23 9.66 3.14
N THR A 177 1.76 8.56 3.73
CA THR A 177 2.30 7.21 3.44
C THR A 177 1.81 6.62 2.12
N LYS A 178 0.73 7.15 1.55
CA LYS A 178 0.15 6.67 0.29
C LYS A 178 0.73 7.41 -0.92
N THR A 179 0.82 8.74 -0.82
CA THR A 179 1.31 9.59 -1.92
C THR A 179 2.81 9.85 -1.87
N LEU A 180 3.44 9.62 -0.70
CA LEU A 180 4.83 9.96 -0.40
C LEU A 180 5.10 11.46 -0.56
N GLU A 181 4.11 12.28 -0.21
CA GLU A 181 4.20 13.73 -0.31
C GLU A 181 4.37 14.37 1.08
N TYR A 182 5.08 15.50 1.07
CA TYR A 182 5.21 16.35 2.26
C TYR A 182 3.84 16.92 2.67
N VAL A 183 3.49 16.80 3.94
CA VAL A 183 2.24 17.35 4.49
C VAL A 183 2.54 18.64 5.27
N LYS A 184 3.40 18.54 6.28
CA LYS A 184 3.76 19.70 7.13
C LYS A 184 5.07 19.46 7.88
N LYS A 185 5.68 20.58 8.33
CA LYS A 185 6.80 20.57 9.29
C LYS A 185 6.28 20.43 10.72
N ILE A 186 6.97 19.64 11.52
CA ILE A 186 6.76 19.56 12.97
C ILE A 186 7.62 20.64 13.64
N LYS A 187 7.04 21.31 14.60
CA LYS A 187 7.75 22.32 15.40
C LYS A 187 8.54 21.66 16.52
#